data_30c7613343ca9abd22316945466150b6
#
_entry.id   30c7613343ca9abd22316945466150b6
#
_cell.length_a   1.000
_cell.length_b   1.000
_cell.length_c   1.000
_cell.angle_alpha   90.00
_cell.angle_beta   90.00
_cell.angle_gamma   90.00
#
_symmetry.space_group_name_H-M   'P 1'
#
loop_
_entity.id
_entity.type
_entity.pdbx_description
1 polymer ?
#
loop_
_entity_poly.entity_id
_entity_poly.type
_entity_poly.pdbx_seq_one_letter_code
_entity_poly.pdbx_strand_id
1 'polypeptide(L)'
;MPAHESRPTIHIPGTTSHTIVPRAGHSGEGTLRYLKAGSGAPLVLLHTVRTQAEHFRHLIPLIADRYTVHALDLPGMGYSEIVPGASYEEPAMRAGVERLLTELDLRDVTLVGESMGAVLALTTAADLPERVRRVVAVNTYDFRGGIARSSLLARVVVSGVLAPGVGPVIAGVEPRPALRAVLQGGLGDKSALRADYVDELLQVGRRPGYPVVARGVYQALPSLIAARSRYPGVKAPVHLVYGEKDWSRPSDREANRQLLPAADFTQVPKAGHFIALERPDVLADLLNTAA
;
A
#
# COMPACT_ATOMS: atom_id res chain seq x y z
N MET A 1 15.48 -25.09 -15.21
CA MET A 1 16.29 -23.87 -15.07
C MET A 1 15.87 -23.22 -13.76
N PRO A 2 16.81 -22.85 -12.86
CA PRO A 2 16.41 -22.14 -11.65
C PRO A 2 15.73 -20.82 -12.08
N ALA A 3 14.57 -20.56 -11.50
CA ALA A 3 13.85 -19.31 -11.70
C ALA A 3 14.83 -18.18 -11.35
N HIS A 4 15.09 -17.27 -12.28
CA HIS A 4 15.81 -16.04 -11.99
C HIS A 4 15.02 -15.33 -10.88
N GLU A 5 15.54 -15.38 -9.65
CA GLU A 5 14.99 -14.56 -8.56
C GLU A 5 15.13 -13.11 -9.01
N SER A 6 14.01 -12.52 -9.40
CA SER A 6 13.98 -11.11 -9.73
C SER A 6 14.31 -10.34 -8.47
N ARG A 7 15.40 -9.57 -8.49
CA ARG A 7 15.83 -8.72 -7.37
C ARG A 7 15.43 -7.27 -7.64
N PRO A 8 15.16 -6.48 -6.59
CA PRO A 8 14.88 -5.06 -6.76
C PRO A 8 16.00 -4.36 -7.52
N THR A 9 15.64 -3.51 -8.47
CA THR A 9 16.59 -2.65 -9.20
C THR A 9 16.76 -1.30 -8.51
N ILE A 10 15.77 -0.89 -7.70
CA ILE A 10 15.83 0.33 -6.91
C ILE A 10 16.48 0.01 -5.57
N HIS A 11 17.58 0.72 -5.30
CA HIS A 11 18.20 0.73 -3.98
C HIS A 11 17.87 2.02 -3.25
N ILE A 12 17.32 1.89 -2.04
CA ILE A 12 17.07 3.03 -1.13
C ILE A 12 18.26 3.10 -0.16
N PRO A 13 19.00 4.20 -0.10
CA PRO A 13 20.15 4.31 0.80
C PRO A 13 19.77 4.02 2.26
N GLY A 14 20.61 3.28 2.96
CA GLY A 14 20.41 2.92 4.36
C GLY A 14 19.36 1.82 4.61
N THR A 15 18.80 1.20 3.55
CA THR A 15 17.89 0.07 3.71
C THR A 15 18.56 -1.28 3.56
N THR A 16 18.03 -2.26 4.28
CA THR A 16 18.33 -3.69 4.12
C THR A 16 17.05 -4.46 3.83
N SER A 17 17.12 -5.50 2.98
CA SER A 17 16.00 -6.36 2.64
C SER A 17 15.98 -7.59 3.55
N HIS A 18 14.82 -7.89 4.12
CA HIS A 18 14.57 -8.99 5.02
C HIS A 18 13.36 -9.80 4.59
N THR A 19 13.23 -11.01 5.13
CA THR A 19 12.06 -11.88 4.88
C THR A 19 11.54 -12.48 6.18
N ILE A 20 10.22 -12.70 6.19
CA ILE A 20 9.51 -13.49 7.20
C ILE A 20 9.00 -14.74 6.49
N VAL A 21 9.51 -15.89 6.88
CA VAL A 21 9.09 -17.17 6.31
C VAL A 21 7.75 -17.63 6.90
N PRO A 22 6.97 -18.48 6.20
CA PRO A 22 5.75 -19.05 6.74
C PRO A 22 5.99 -19.82 8.03
N ARG A 23 5.00 -19.81 8.93
CA ARG A 23 5.03 -20.66 10.13
C ARG A 23 4.89 -22.13 9.74
N ALA A 24 5.54 -23.02 10.48
CA ALA A 24 5.38 -24.45 10.29
C ALA A 24 3.90 -24.85 10.41
N GLY A 25 3.39 -25.58 9.40
CA GLY A 25 1.98 -26.01 9.34
C GLY A 25 0.99 -24.99 8.74
N HIS A 26 1.42 -23.79 8.34
CA HIS A 26 0.58 -22.76 7.70
C HIS A 26 0.86 -22.67 6.20
N SER A 27 0.48 -23.72 5.46
CA SER A 27 0.77 -23.83 4.02
C SER A 27 0.12 -22.76 3.12
N GLY A 28 -0.82 -21.96 3.65
CA GLY A 28 -1.46 -20.85 2.96
C GLY A 28 -0.74 -19.50 3.12
N GLU A 29 0.28 -19.44 3.99
CA GLU A 29 1.07 -18.22 4.20
C GLU A 29 2.29 -18.24 3.28
N GLY A 30 2.50 -17.18 2.50
CA GLY A 30 3.73 -16.99 1.71
C GLY A 30 4.82 -16.28 2.52
N THR A 31 6.06 -16.35 2.03
CA THR A 31 7.15 -15.52 2.53
C THR A 31 6.85 -14.04 2.29
N LEU A 32 6.96 -13.22 3.33
CA LEU A 32 6.84 -11.76 3.23
C LEU A 32 8.23 -11.14 3.15
N ARG A 33 8.40 -10.21 2.21
CA ARG A 33 9.60 -9.37 2.14
C ARG A 33 9.30 -8.00 2.76
N TYR A 34 10.26 -7.42 3.48
CA TYR A 34 10.21 -6.04 3.92
C TYR A 34 11.58 -5.37 3.85
N LEU A 35 11.59 -4.06 3.68
CA LEU A 35 12.77 -3.22 3.83
C LEU A 35 12.86 -2.73 5.27
N LYS A 36 14.07 -2.72 5.83
CA LYS A 36 14.35 -2.13 7.12
C LYS A 36 15.36 -1.00 6.99
N ALA A 37 15.11 0.12 7.68
CA ALA A 37 16.02 1.28 7.72
C ALA A 37 15.95 1.97 9.07
N GLY A 38 17.02 2.68 9.41
CA GLY A 38 17.08 3.59 10.54
C GLY A 38 17.08 2.94 11.92
N SER A 39 16.85 3.77 12.93
CA SER A 39 16.79 3.40 14.33
C SER A 39 15.84 4.33 15.09
N GLY A 40 15.22 3.84 16.17
CA GLY A 40 14.25 4.60 16.98
C GLY A 40 12.91 3.88 17.09
N ALA A 41 11.83 4.64 17.26
CA ALA A 41 10.48 4.07 17.43
C ALA A 41 10.05 3.24 16.19
N PRO A 42 9.34 2.11 16.38
CA PRO A 42 8.93 1.28 15.26
C PRO A 42 7.89 1.97 14.39
N LEU A 43 8.12 1.94 13.06
CA LEU A 43 7.21 2.46 12.06
C LEU A 43 7.05 1.45 10.92
N VAL A 44 5.81 1.16 10.53
CA VAL A 44 5.50 0.28 9.41
C VAL A 44 4.87 1.07 8.27
N LEU A 45 5.43 0.91 7.07
CA LEU A 45 4.92 1.50 5.83
C LEU A 45 4.18 0.44 5.01
N LEU A 46 2.94 0.75 4.61
CA LEU A 46 2.06 -0.12 3.83
C LEU A 46 1.70 0.55 2.51
N HIS A 47 2.17 -0.03 1.43
CA HIS A 47 2.02 0.52 0.08
C HIS A 47 0.61 0.31 -0.52
N THR A 48 0.37 0.88 -1.69
CA THR A 48 -0.90 0.82 -2.42
C THR A 48 -0.99 -0.42 -3.35
N VAL A 49 -2.17 -0.62 -3.96
CA VAL A 49 -2.40 -1.69 -4.93
C VAL A 49 -1.35 -1.68 -6.04
N ARG A 50 -0.83 -2.86 -6.39
CA ARG A 50 0.13 -3.08 -7.48
C ARG A 50 1.44 -2.30 -7.38
N THR A 51 1.79 -1.82 -6.19
CA THR A 51 3.10 -1.26 -5.89
C THR A 51 3.86 -2.15 -4.90
N GLN A 52 4.87 -1.64 -4.25
CA GLN A 52 5.76 -2.37 -3.36
C GLN A 52 6.48 -1.43 -2.38
N ALA A 53 7.32 -1.94 -1.49
CA ALA A 53 8.02 -1.16 -0.46
C ALA A 53 8.81 0.04 -1.02
N GLU A 54 9.36 -0.07 -2.23
CA GLU A 54 10.06 1.02 -2.93
C GLU A 54 9.16 2.21 -3.30
N HIS A 55 7.85 2.09 -3.11
CA HIS A 55 6.92 3.21 -3.18
C HIS A 55 7.31 4.34 -2.21
N PHE A 56 7.87 3.98 -1.07
CA PHE A 56 8.28 4.91 -0.03
C PHE A 56 9.74 5.37 -0.13
N ARG A 57 10.40 5.18 -1.28
CA ARG A 57 11.81 5.47 -1.49
C ARG A 57 12.24 6.90 -1.18
N HIS A 58 11.32 7.86 -1.31
CA HIS A 58 11.56 9.25 -0.99
C HIS A 58 11.21 9.61 0.44
N LEU A 59 10.32 8.86 1.09
CA LEU A 59 9.93 9.07 2.48
C LEU A 59 10.93 8.44 3.45
N ILE A 60 11.38 7.20 3.19
CA ILE A 60 12.25 6.44 4.12
C ILE A 60 13.48 7.26 4.54
N PRO A 61 14.26 7.90 3.64
CA PRO A 61 15.43 8.67 4.03
C PRO A 61 15.12 9.89 4.92
N LEU A 62 13.89 10.42 4.86
CA LEU A 62 13.48 11.61 5.63
C LEU A 62 13.06 11.28 7.08
N ILE A 63 12.85 9.99 7.39
CA ILE A 63 12.35 9.55 8.70
C ILE A 63 13.23 8.53 9.40
N ALA A 64 14.25 7.99 8.71
CA ALA A 64 15.10 6.91 9.22
C ALA A 64 16.02 7.32 10.38
N ASP A 65 16.22 8.59 10.63
CA ASP A 65 16.96 9.12 11.78
C ASP A 65 16.16 9.05 13.09
N ARG A 66 14.81 8.95 13.01
CA ARG A 66 13.89 8.92 14.15
C ARG A 66 13.14 7.62 14.33
N TYR A 67 13.02 6.84 13.25
CA TYR A 67 12.22 5.61 13.23
C TYR A 67 13.04 4.41 12.78
N THR A 68 12.74 3.27 13.39
CA THR A 68 13.07 1.97 12.80
C THR A 68 11.95 1.64 11.82
N VAL A 69 12.19 1.94 10.55
CA VAL A 69 11.23 1.78 9.46
C VAL A 69 11.18 0.33 8.98
N HIS A 70 9.97 -0.22 8.83
CA HIS A 70 9.71 -1.51 8.19
C HIS A 70 8.72 -1.28 7.04
N ALA A 71 9.22 -1.21 5.80
CA ALA A 71 8.36 -1.07 4.63
C ALA A 71 8.03 -2.46 4.07
N LEU A 72 6.79 -2.92 4.27
CA LEU A 72 6.32 -4.25 3.91
C LEU A 72 5.97 -4.31 2.43
N ASP A 73 6.43 -5.35 1.73
CA ASP A 73 5.77 -5.82 0.52
C ASP A 73 4.55 -6.65 0.94
N LEU A 74 3.36 -6.15 0.64
CA LEU A 74 2.11 -6.81 0.97
C LEU A 74 2.02 -8.20 0.33
N PRO A 75 1.25 -9.17 0.89
CA PRO A 75 1.17 -10.53 0.38
C PRO A 75 0.97 -10.60 -1.14
N GLY A 76 1.84 -11.34 -1.82
CA GLY A 76 1.84 -11.51 -3.27
C GLY A 76 2.35 -10.32 -4.09
N MET A 77 2.53 -9.14 -3.49
CA MET A 77 3.02 -7.94 -4.17
C MET A 77 4.52 -7.73 -3.94
N GLY A 78 5.10 -6.81 -4.70
CA GLY A 78 6.54 -6.55 -4.66
C GLY A 78 7.34 -7.82 -4.84
N TYR A 79 8.17 -8.14 -3.87
CA TYR A 79 8.98 -9.37 -3.80
C TYR A 79 8.50 -10.35 -2.72
N SER A 80 7.34 -10.10 -2.08
CA SER A 80 6.65 -11.11 -1.28
C SER A 80 6.19 -12.27 -2.15
N GLU A 81 6.13 -13.48 -1.57
CA GLU A 81 5.78 -14.69 -2.30
C GLU A 81 4.35 -14.64 -2.84
N ILE A 82 4.17 -15.13 -4.07
CA ILE A 82 2.87 -15.31 -4.70
C ILE A 82 2.41 -16.73 -4.40
N VAL A 83 1.47 -16.88 -3.47
CA VAL A 83 0.92 -18.19 -3.09
C VAL A 83 -0.24 -18.52 -4.04
N PRO A 84 -0.20 -19.67 -4.73
CA PRO A 84 -1.31 -20.10 -5.57
C PRO A 84 -2.63 -20.22 -4.77
N GLY A 85 -3.70 -19.65 -5.28
CA GLY A 85 -5.02 -19.68 -4.64
C GLY A 85 -5.20 -18.74 -3.44
N ALA A 86 -4.19 -17.91 -3.10
CA ALA A 86 -4.32 -16.93 -2.04
C ALA A 86 -5.42 -15.90 -2.33
N SER A 87 -6.10 -15.46 -1.28
CA SER A 87 -7.03 -14.33 -1.34
C SER A 87 -6.27 -13.01 -1.24
N TYR A 88 -6.75 -12.00 -1.98
CA TYR A 88 -6.27 -10.62 -1.92
C TYR A 88 -7.33 -9.68 -1.31
N GLU A 89 -8.38 -10.24 -0.71
CA GLU A 89 -9.36 -9.48 0.04
C GLU A 89 -8.77 -8.90 1.33
N GLU A 90 -9.40 -7.87 1.87
CA GLU A 90 -8.90 -7.13 3.04
C GLU A 90 -8.49 -8.03 4.20
N PRO A 91 -9.28 -9.03 4.65
CA PRO A 91 -8.88 -9.84 5.82
C PRO A 91 -7.58 -10.62 5.59
N ALA A 92 -7.37 -11.15 4.37
CA ALA A 92 -6.16 -11.90 4.04
C ALA A 92 -4.93 -10.97 3.92
N MET A 93 -5.11 -9.79 3.34
CA MET A 93 -4.05 -8.79 3.22
C MET A 93 -3.66 -8.24 4.59
N ARG A 94 -4.65 -7.95 5.46
CA ARG A 94 -4.45 -7.51 6.84
C ARG A 94 -3.71 -8.56 7.66
N ALA A 95 -4.05 -9.84 7.53
CA ALA A 95 -3.34 -10.93 8.22
C ALA A 95 -1.83 -10.93 7.91
N GLY A 96 -1.42 -10.54 6.69
CA GLY A 96 0.00 -10.35 6.36
C GLY A 96 0.66 -9.21 7.16
N VAL A 97 -0.06 -8.10 7.36
CA VAL A 97 0.42 -6.97 8.19
C VAL A 97 0.52 -7.40 9.65
N GLU A 98 -0.51 -8.05 10.18
CA GLU A 98 -0.54 -8.57 11.55
C GLU A 98 0.60 -9.57 11.80
N ARG A 99 0.90 -10.42 10.81
CA ARG A 99 2.05 -11.33 10.86
C ARG A 99 3.37 -10.59 10.98
N LEU A 100 3.59 -9.52 10.21
CA LEU A 100 4.79 -8.69 10.36
C LEU A 100 4.91 -8.18 11.80
N LEU A 101 3.82 -7.61 12.36
CA LEU A 101 3.84 -7.05 13.70
C LEU A 101 4.12 -8.12 14.78
N THR A 102 3.57 -9.30 14.62
CA THR A 102 3.68 -10.38 15.60
C THR A 102 5.02 -11.12 15.52
N GLU A 103 5.50 -11.44 14.32
CA GLU A 103 6.76 -12.17 14.12
C GLU A 103 7.98 -11.34 14.53
N LEU A 104 7.92 -10.02 14.35
CA LEU A 104 8.97 -9.11 14.79
C LEU A 104 8.75 -8.56 16.20
N ASP A 105 7.68 -9.00 16.88
CA ASP A 105 7.17 -8.49 18.18
C ASP A 105 7.17 -6.95 18.25
N LEU A 106 6.73 -6.31 17.17
CA LEU A 106 6.63 -4.85 17.14
C LEU A 106 5.48 -4.37 18.03
N ARG A 107 5.78 -3.39 18.91
CA ARG A 107 4.83 -2.74 19.82
C ARG A 107 4.99 -1.23 19.71
N ASP A 108 3.98 -0.50 20.14
CA ASP A 108 3.93 0.97 20.04
C ASP A 108 4.20 1.48 18.61
N VAL A 109 3.67 0.75 17.62
CA VAL A 109 3.96 0.95 16.20
C VAL A 109 3.21 2.15 15.65
N THR A 110 3.88 3.02 14.92
CA THR A 110 3.23 3.94 13.99
C THR A 110 2.97 3.23 12.66
N LEU A 111 1.68 3.05 12.30
CA LEU A 111 1.30 2.53 11.00
C LEU A 111 1.07 3.68 10.03
N VAL A 112 1.76 3.67 8.90
CA VAL A 112 1.56 4.61 7.79
C VAL A 112 1.15 3.81 6.57
N GLY A 113 -0.03 4.04 6.08
CA GLY A 113 -0.51 3.36 4.89
C GLY A 113 -1.00 4.33 3.83
N GLU A 114 -0.75 4.02 2.56
CA GLU A 114 -1.30 4.77 1.43
C GLU A 114 -2.27 3.91 0.63
N SER A 115 -3.45 4.45 0.32
CA SER A 115 -4.48 3.80 -0.50
C SER A 115 -5.00 2.51 0.16
N MET A 116 -4.81 1.34 -0.45
CA MET A 116 -5.11 0.05 0.18
C MET A 116 -4.35 -0.12 1.49
N GLY A 117 -3.07 0.27 1.54
CA GLY A 117 -2.28 0.24 2.76
C GLY A 117 -2.87 1.07 3.90
N ALA A 118 -3.58 2.18 3.58
CA ALA A 118 -4.27 2.99 4.59
C ALA A 118 -5.48 2.26 5.20
N VAL A 119 -6.23 1.53 4.37
CA VAL A 119 -7.33 0.66 4.87
C VAL A 119 -6.76 -0.41 5.79
N LEU A 120 -5.68 -1.08 5.36
CA LEU A 120 -5.04 -2.13 6.14
C LEU A 120 -4.44 -1.59 7.45
N ALA A 121 -3.88 -0.38 7.46
CA ALA A 121 -3.38 0.27 8.68
C ALA A 121 -4.51 0.52 9.69
N LEU A 122 -5.65 1.03 9.22
CA LEU A 122 -6.81 1.29 10.08
C LEU A 122 -7.41 -0.01 10.63
N THR A 123 -7.57 -1.03 9.80
CA THR A 123 -8.17 -2.31 10.22
C THR A 123 -7.23 -3.11 11.11
N THR A 124 -5.92 -3.08 10.86
CA THR A 124 -4.91 -3.67 11.78
C THR A 124 -4.93 -2.96 13.14
N ALA A 125 -5.04 -1.63 13.17
CA ALA A 125 -5.13 -0.89 14.43
C ALA A 125 -6.41 -1.19 15.22
N ALA A 126 -7.51 -1.54 14.53
CA ALA A 126 -8.73 -2.00 15.19
C ALA A 126 -8.60 -3.40 15.80
N ASP A 127 -7.82 -4.30 15.16
CA ASP A 127 -7.65 -5.68 15.61
C ASP A 127 -6.53 -5.87 16.64
N LEU A 128 -5.45 -5.08 16.55
CA LEU A 128 -4.28 -5.12 17.44
C LEU A 128 -4.06 -3.79 18.16
N PRO A 129 -5.08 -3.28 18.90
CA PRO A 129 -4.99 -1.96 19.52
C PRO A 129 -3.85 -1.83 20.54
N GLU A 130 -3.39 -2.95 21.12
CA GLU A 130 -2.28 -2.99 22.06
C GLU A 130 -0.90 -2.88 21.41
N ARG A 131 -0.82 -3.04 20.07
CA ARG A 131 0.43 -2.94 19.32
C ARG A 131 0.58 -1.61 18.58
N VAL A 132 -0.53 -0.93 18.29
CA VAL A 132 -0.54 0.26 17.45
C VAL A 132 -0.66 1.53 18.29
N ARG A 133 0.38 2.36 18.26
CA ARG A 133 0.43 3.66 18.91
C ARG A 133 -0.32 4.74 18.13
N ARG A 134 -0.22 4.73 16.78
CA ARG A 134 -0.73 5.78 15.89
C ARG A 134 -0.96 5.25 14.49
N VAL A 135 -1.93 5.83 13.78
CA VAL A 135 -2.16 5.56 12.36
C VAL A 135 -2.09 6.86 11.56
N VAL A 136 -1.35 6.86 10.46
CA VAL A 136 -1.41 7.88 9.40
C VAL A 136 -1.98 7.21 8.15
N ALA A 137 -3.23 7.52 7.84
CA ALA A 137 -3.97 6.92 6.73
C ALA A 137 -4.04 7.90 5.56
N VAL A 138 -3.32 7.58 4.49
CA VAL A 138 -3.14 8.45 3.31
C VAL A 138 -4.03 7.96 2.18
N ASN A 139 -4.94 8.81 1.69
CA ASN A 139 -5.77 8.55 0.52
C ASN A 139 -6.44 7.17 0.53
N THR A 140 -7.23 6.85 1.57
CA THR A 140 -7.84 5.52 1.75
C THR A 140 -8.57 5.01 0.51
N TYR A 141 -8.33 3.74 0.13
CA TYR A 141 -8.90 3.10 -1.06
C TYR A 141 -10.14 2.27 -0.71
N ASP A 142 -11.17 2.94 -0.20
CA ASP A 142 -12.38 2.35 0.39
C ASP A 142 -13.68 2.97 -0.14
N PHE A 143 -13.66 3.42 -1.40
CA PHE A 143 -14.79 4.08 -2.05
C PHE A 143 -15.13 3.43 -3.39
N ARG A 144 -16.41 3.50 -3.78
CA ARG A 144 -16.89 2.93 -5.04
C ARG A 144 -16.18 3.52 -6.25
N GLY A 145 -15.77 2.65 -7.16
CA GLY A 145 -15.10 3.00 -8.40
C GLY A 145 -13.58 3.03 -8.29
N GLY A 146 -13.01 3.26 -7.11
CA GLY A 146 -11.56 3.19 -6.90
C GLY A 146 -10.75 3.87 -8.00
N ILE A 147 -9.68 3.22 -8.46
CA ILE A 147 -8.79 3.72 -9.52
C ILE A 147 -9.50 4.01 -10.86
N ALA A 148 -10.64 3.38 -11.15
CA ALA A 148 -11.41 3.67 -12.37
C ALA A 148 -11.97 5.11 -12.42
N ARG A 149 -11.91 5.84 -11.29
CA ARG A 149 -12.22 7.28 -11.24
C ARG A 149 -11.08 8.18 -11.71
N SER A 150 -9.84 7.66 -11.78
CA SER A 150 -8.66 8.46 -12.10
C SER A 150 -8.66 8.95 -13.55
N SER A 151 -9.10 8.11 -14.49
CA SER A 151 -9.14 8.45 -15.93
C SER A 151 -9.99 7.45 -16.72
N LEU A 152 -10.36 7.84 -17.94
CA LEU A 152 -11.03 6.92 -18.89
C LEU A 152 -10.15 5.70 -19.18
N LEU A 153 -8.84 5.90 -19.35
CA LEU A 153 -7.90 4.81 -19.58
C LEU A 153 -7.88 3.83 -18.42
N ALA A 154 -7.78 4.32 -17.18
CA ALA A 154 -7.81 3.47 -15.99
C ALA A 154 -9.12 2.68 -15.90
N ARG A 155 -10.26 3.30 -16.24
CA ARG A 155 -11.55 2.61 -16.29
C ARG A 155 -11.55 1.48 -17.31
N VAL A 156 -11.04 1.71 -18.51
CA VAL A 156 -10.94 0.69 -19.57
C VAL A 156 -10.03 -0.44 -19.14
N VAL A 157 -8.83 -0.13 -18.61
CA VAL A 157 -7.85 -1.12 -18.14
C VAL A 157 -8.46 -1.99 -17.03
N VAL A 158 -9.01 -1.36 -15.98
CA VAL A 158 -9.61 -2.11 -14.84
C VAL A 158 -10.81 -2.95 -15.31
N SER A 159 -11.68 -2.41 -16.16
CA SER A 159 -12.81 -3.17 -16.70
C SER A 159 -12.33 -4.38 -17.51
N GLY A 160 -11.27 -4.20 -18.31
CA GLY A 160 -10.65 -5.29 -19.05
C GLY A 160 -10.06 -6.37 -18.15
N VAL A 161 -9.28 -5.96 -17.13
CA VAL A 161 -8.70 -6.90 -16.14
C VAL A 161 -9.78 -7.67 -15.38
N LEU A 162 -10.91 -7.04 -15.07
CA LEU A 162 -12.02 -7.67 -14.35
C LEU A 162 -12.94 -8.50 -15.24
N ALA A 163 -12.88 -8.34 -16.57
CA ALA A 163 -13.77 -9.02 -17.49
C ALA A 163 -13.69 -10.56 -17.37
N PRO A 164 -14.84 -11.26 -17.37
CA PRO A 164 -14.86 -12.72 -17.39
C PRO A 164 -14.16 -13.31 -18.61
N GLY A 165 -13.44 -14.42 -18.45
CA GLY A 165 -12.74 -15.14 -19.53
C GLY A 165 -11.44 -14.47 -19.98
N VAL A 166 -11.47 -13.21 -20.40
CA VAL A 166 -10.29 -12.50 -20.96
C VAL A 166 -9.45 -11.75 -19.91
N GLY A 167 -10.00 -11.49 -18.75
CA GLY A 167 -9.35 -10.69 -17.70
C GLY A 167 -7.97 -11.21 -17.28
N PRO A 168 -7.73 -12.52 -17.09
CA PRO A 168 -6.41 -13.06 -16.77
C PRO A 168 -5.35 -12.75 -17.84
N VAL A 169 -5.74 -12.80 -19.12
CA VAL A 169 -4.84 -12.47 -20.24
C VAL A 169 -4.50 -10.97 -20.22
N ILE A 170 -5.51 -10.11 -20.06
CA ILE A 170 -5.32 -8.65 -20.01
C ILE A 170 -4.45 -8.26 -18.81
N ALA A 171 -4.66 -8.90 -17.65
CA ALA A 171 -3.84 -8.67 -16.46
C ALA A 171 -2.36 -9.08 -16.65
N GLY A 172 -2.08 -10.01 -17.57
CA GLY A 172 -0.72 -10.44 -17.94
C GLY A 172 -0.04 -9.54 -18.96
N VAL A 173 -0.79 -8.65 -19.62
CA VAL A 173 -0.25 -7.74 -20.63
C VAL A 173 -0.27 -6.31 -20.08
N GLU A 174 0.87 -5.83 -19.62
CA GLU A 174 1.00 -4.48 -19.07
C GLU A 174 2.03 -3.66 -19.86
N PRO A 175 1.61 -3.01 -20.95
CA PRO A 175 2.52 -2.16 -21.71
C PRO A 175 3.01 -0.98 -20.86
N ARG A 176 4.33 -0.72 -20.90
CA ARG A 176 4.96 0.39 -20.15
C ARG A 176 4.23 1.73 -20.32
N PRO A 177 3.80 2.17 -21.53
CA PRO A 177 3.05 3.41 -21.69
C PRO A 177 1.71 3.41 -20.95
N ALA A 178 1.00 2.27 -20.92
CA ALA A 178 -0.29 2.16 -20.23
C ALA A 178 -0.13 2.22 -18.72
N LEU A 179 0.82 1.46 -18.15
CA LEU A 179 1.13 1.52 -16.72
C LEU A 179 1.52 2.95 -16.32
N ARG A 180 2.44 3.58 -17.08
CA ARG A 180 2.86 4.96 -16.82
C ARG A 180 1.67 5.93 -16.83
N ALA A 181 0.79 5.85 -17.83
CA ALA A 181 -0.36 6.73 -17.94
C ALA A 181 -1.37 6.53 -16.81
N VAL A 182 -1.62 5.29 -16.37
CA VAL A 182 -2.48 4.98 -15.23
C VAL A 182 -1.90 5.57 -13.94
N LEU A 183 -0.61 5.38 -13.68
CA LEU A 183 0.07 5.94 -12.51
C LEU A 183 0.06 7.48 -12.55
N GLN A 184 0.35 8.09 -13.70
CA GLN A 184 0.28 9.55 -13.87
C GLN A 184 -1.13 10.12 -13.65
N GLY A 185 -2.18 9.32 -13.87
CA GLY A 185 -3.56 9.68 -13.54
C GLY A 185 -3.82 9.82 -12.03
N GLY A 186 -2.92 9.30 -11.18
CA GLY A 186 -2.97 9.43 -9.72
C GLY A 186 -2.07 10.54 -9.18
N LEU A 187 -1.39 11.31 -10.02
CA LEU A 187 -0.45 12.32 -9.58
C LEU A 187 -0.95 13.73 -9.91
N GLY A 188 -0.84 14.63 -8.95
CA GLY A 188 -1.02 16.05 -9.14
C GLY A 188 0.14 16.67 -9.90
N ASP A 189 1.37 16.20 -9.60
CA ASP A 189 2.60 16.48 -10.35
C ASP A 189 3.11 15.21 -11.02
N LYS A 190 2.90 15.10 -12.33
CA LYS A 190 3.32 13.94 -13.13
C LYS A 190 4.84 13.73 -13.19
N SER A 191 5.64 14.75 -12.88
CA SER A 191 7.11 14.66 -12.86
C SER A 191 7.62 13.82 -11.69
N ALA A 192 6.84 13.64 -10.63
CA ALA A 192 7.15 12.76 -9.50
C ALA A 192 7.27 11.28 -9.90
N LEU A 193 6.64 10.87 -11.02
CA LEU A 193 6.77 9.50 -11.54
C LEU A 193 8.04 9.31 -12.34
N ARG A 194 9.05 8.80 -11.70
CA ARG A 194 10.34 8.52 -12.32
C ARG A 194 10.30 7.24 -13.18
N ALA A 195 11.14 7.22 -14.22
CA ALA A 195 11.18 6.12 -15.18
C ALA A 195 11.66 4.80 -14.54
N ASP A 196 12.66 4.87 -13.66
CA ASP A 196 13.21 3.74 -12.93
C ASP A 196 12.15 3.03 -12.06
N TYR A 197 11.24 3.79 -11.44
CA TYR A 197 10.14 3.21 -10.66
C TYR A 197 9.11 2.49 -11.53
N VAL A 198 8.81 3.02 -12.71
CA VAL A 198 7.94 2.33 -13.67
C VAL A 198 8.57 1.03 -14.16
N ASP A 199 9.89 1.03 -14.42
CA ASP A 199 10.62 -0.14 -14.86
C ASP A 199 10.67 -1.22 -13.76
N GLU A 200 10.85 -0.82 -12.51
CA GLU A 200 10.77 -1.71 -11.35
C GLU A 200 9.39 -2.37 -11.22
N LEU A 201 8.30 -1.61 -11.33
CA LEU A 201 6.94 -2.16 -11.27
C LEU A 201 6.66 -3.13 -12.42
N LEU A 202 7.19 -2.85 -13.62
CA LEU A 202 7.08 -3.77 -14.76
C LEU A 202 7.87 -5.07 -14.52
N GLN A 203 9.03 -4.98 -13.88
CA GLN A 203 9.81 -6.17 -13.52
C GLN A 203 9.02 -7.06 -12.56
N VAL A 204 8.42 -6.48 -11.52
CA VAL A 204 7.54 -7.20 -10.58
C VAL A 204 6.32 -7.76 -11.31
N GLY A 205 5.72 -7.01 -12.22
CA GLY A 205 4.57 -7.44 -13.02
C GLY A 205 4.83 -8.66 -13.92
N ARG A 206 6.11 -8.94 -14.22
CA ARG A 206 6.52 -10.12 -15.02
C ARG A 206 6.78 -11.38 -14.17
N ARG A 207 6.65 -11.29 -12.85
CA ARG A 207 6.83 -12.46 -11.98
C ARG A 207 5.77 -13.54 -12.30
N PRO A 208 6.15 -14.83 -12.31
CA PRO A 208 5.19 -15.91 -12.48
C PRO A 208 4.04 -15.81 -11.47
N GLY A 209 2.78 -15.89 -11.95
CA GLY A 209 1.59 -15.74 -11.11
C GLY A 209 1.12 -14.30 -10.85
N TYR A 210 1.92 -13.27 -11.14
CA TYR A 210 1.55 -11.88 -10.87
C TYR A 210 0.24 -11.40 -11.56
N PRO A 211 -0.15 -11.88 -12.76
CA PRO A 211 -1.45 -11.56 -13.34
C PRO A 211 -2.64 -11.93 -12.44
N VAL A 212 -2.53 -13.02 -11.66
CA VAL A 212 -3.56 -13.41 -10.67
C VAL A 212 -3.59 -12.39 -9.53
N VAL A 213 -2.42 -11.98 -9.03
CA VAL A 213 -2.31 -10.91 -8.00
C VAL A 213 -2.95 -9.63 -8.51
N ALA A 214 -2.53 -9.15 -9.70
CA ALA A 214 -3.02 -7.91 -10.29
C ALA A 214 -4.56 -7.89 -10.44
N ARG A 215 -5.15 -9.02 -10.86
CA ARG A 215 -6.60 -9.17 -10.95
C ARG A 215 -7.24 -9.24 -9.56
N GLY A 216 -6.68 -10.03 -8.65
CA GLY A 216 -7.20 -10.25 -7.30
C GLY A 216 -7.31 -8.97 -6.49
N VAL A 217 -6.30 -8.10 -6.55
CA VAL A 217 -6.34 -6.83 -5.80
C VAL A 217 -7.38 -5.84 -6.34
N TYR A 218 -7.70 -5.85 -7.64
CA TYR A 218 -8.81 -5.06 -8.18
C TYR A 218 -10.17 -5.67 -7.81
N GLN A 219 -10.27 -7.00 -7.76
CA GLN A 219 -11.48 -7.69 -7.29
C GLN A 219 -11.74 -7.46 -5.81
N ALA A 220 -10.71 -7.18 -5.01
CA ALA A 220 -10.80 -6.97 -3.58
C ALA A 220 -11.42 -5.63 -3.17
N LEU A 221 -11.64 -4.67 -4.09
CA LEU A 221 -12.22 -3.37 -3.74
C LEU A 221 -13.51 -3.44 -2.91
N PRO A 222 -14.48 -4.35 -3.17
CA PRO A 222 -15.67 -4.48 -2.32
C PRO A 222 -15.33 -4.84 -0.87
N SER A 223 -14.33 -5.70 -0.62
CA SER A 223 -13.93 -6.07 0.73
C SER A 223 -13.24 -4.90 1.46
N LEU A 224 -12.44 -4.08 0.75
CA LEU A 224 -11.85 -2.86 1.30
C LEU A 224 -12.93 -1.83 1.68
N ILE A 225 -13.99 -1.70 0.87
CA ILE A 225 -15.14 -0.84 1.20
C ILE A 225 -15.87 -1.37 2.43
N ALA A 226 -16.10 -2.69 2.51
CA ALA A 226 -16.77 -3.32 3.64
C ALA A 226 -15.97 -3.18 4.95
N ALA A 227 -14.64 -3.18 4.86
CA ALA A 227 -13.72 -3.04 5.99
C ALA A 227 -13.86 -1.71 6.75
N ARG A 228 -14.49 -0.68 6.15
CA ARG A 228 -14.82 0.59 6.84
C ARG A 228 -15.68 0.39 8.10
N SER A 229 -16.46 -0.70 8.17
CA SER A 229 -17.22 -1.05 9.37
C SER A 229 -16.36 -1.27 10.61
N ARG A 230 -15.05 -1.50 10.45
CA ARG A 230 -14.08 -1.70 11.53
C ARG A 230 -13.47 -0.40 12.06
N TYR A 231 -13.53 0.70 11.30
CA TYR A 231 -12.90 1.98 11.66
C TYR A 231 -13.33 2.52 13.03
N PRO A 232 -14.61 2.43 13.45
CA PRO A 232 -15.01 2.86 14.79
C PRO A 232 -14.34 2.09 15.93
N GLY A 233 -13.73 0.92 15.66
CA GLY A 233 -12.97 0.12 16.62
C GLY A 233 -11.53 0.58 16.82
N VAL A 234 -11.01 1.51 16.01
CA VAL A 234 -9.65 2.03 16.13
C VAL A 234 -9.53 2.88 17.39
N LYS A 235 -8.64 2.46 18.31
CA LYS A 235 -8.38 3.17 19.58
C LYS A 235 -7.19 4.11 19.49
N ALA A 236 -6.24 3.82 18.61
CA ALA A 236 -5.07 4.65 18.40
C ALA A 236 -5.44 6.00 17.78
N PRO A 237 -4.73 7.09 18.08
CA PRO A 237 -4.86 8.35 17.34
C PRO A 237 -4.69 8.14 15.84
N VAL A 238 -5.60 8.72 15.06
CA VAL A 238 -5.61 8.62 13.60
C VAL A 238 -5.39 9.98 12.98
N HIS A 239 -4.55 10.05 11.95
CA HIS A 239 -4.44 11.19 11.07
C HIS A 239 -4.85 10.78 9.65
N LEU A 240 -5.96 11.34 9.16
CA LEU A 240 -6.41 11.18 7.79
C LEU A 240 -5.73 12.23 6.90
N VAL A 241 -5.02 11.78 5.87
CA VAL A 241 -4.30 12.66 4.93
C VAL A 241 -4.83 12.42 3.53
N TYR A 242 -5.28 13.47 2.85
CA TYR A 242 -5.79 13.36 1.48
C TYR A 242 -5.15 14.40 0.57
N GLY A 243 -4.78 13.97 -0.64
CA GLY A 243 -4.44 14.89 -1.71
C GLY A 243 -5.67 15.68 -2.18
N GLU A 244 -5.48 16.95 -2.50
CA GLU A 244 -6.56 17.80 -3.04
C GLU A 244 -7.16 17.17 -4.31
N LYS A 245 -6.30 16.59 -5.17
CA LYS A 245 -6.64 15.94 -6.44
C LYS A 245 -6.74 14.42 -6.33
N ASP A 246 -6.93 13.88 -5.11
CA ASP A 246 -7.16 12.44 -4.92
C ASP A 246 -8.42 11.95 -5.65
N TRP A 247 -8.45 10.67 -5.96
CA TRP A 247 -9.58 10.02 -6.64
C TRP A 247 -10.85 9.94 -5.79
N SER A 248 -10.73 9.98 -4.45
CA SER A 248 -11.86 10.07 -3.54
C SER A 248 -12.57 11.41 -3.68
N ARG A 249 -13.89 11.40 -3.54
CA ARG A 249 -14.73 12.61 -3.52
C ARG A 249 -14.77 13.20 -2.12
N PRO A 250 -15.12 14.48 -1.97
CA PRO A 250 -15.33 15.08 -0.64
C PRO A 250 -16.30 14.27 0.24
N SER A 251 -17.36 13.68 -0.36
CA SER A 251 -18.33 12.82 0.37
C SER A 251 -17.71 11.50 0.85
N ASP A 252 -16.76 10.92 0.11
CA ASP A 252 -16.07 9.70 0.55
C ASP A 252 -15.17 9.99 1.76
N ARG A 253 -14.45 11.12 1.72
CA ARG A 253 -13.58 11.61 2.81
C ARG A 253 -14.36 11.96 4.05
N GLU A 254 -15.48 12.66 3.87
CA GLU A 254 -16.38 13.02 4.98
C GLU A 254 -16.99 11.77 5.63
N ALA A 255 -17.37 10.77 4.85
CA ALA A 255 -17.86 9.50 5.40
C ALA A 255 -16.81 8.78 6.26
N ASN A 256 -15.50 8.89 5.94
CA ASN A 256 -14.43 8.36 6.78
C ASN A 256 -14.21 9.19 8.04
N ARG A 257 -14.34 10.53 7.96
CA ARG A 257 -14.29 11.41 9.14
C ARG A 257 -15.42 11.12 10.12
N GLN A 258 -16.63 10.80 9.62
CA GLN A 258 -17.76 10.41 10.48
C GLN A 258 -17.51 9.08 11.21
N LEU A 259 -16.81 8.13 10.59
CA LEU A 259 -16.42 6.86 11.24
C LEU A 259 -15.25 7.03 12.22
N LEU A 260 -14.46 8.09 12.08
CA LEU A 260 -13.28 8.41 12.87
C LEU A 260 -13.36 9.86 13.37
N PRO A 261 -14.33 10.19 14.24
CA PRO A 261 -14.65 11.59 14.60
C PRO A 261 -13.52 12.29 15.38
N ALA A 262 -12.62 11.52 16.01
CA ALA A 262 -11.45 12.05 16.73
C ALA A 262 -10.19 12.13 15.84
N ALA A 263 -10.29 11.77 14.56
CA ALA A 263 -9.13 11.79 13.67
C ALA A 263 -8.75 13.22 13.28
N ASP A 264 -7.46 13.52 13.32
CA ASP A 264 -6.91 14.68 12.64
C ASP A 264 -7.11 14.56 11.12
N PHE A 265 -7.20 15.70 10.44
CA PHE A 265 -7.42 15.73 9.00
C PHE A 265 -6.51 16.76 8.34
N THR A 266 -5.78 16.31 7.32
CA THR A 266 -4.96 17.19 6.46
C THR A 266 -5.30 16.97 5.00
N GLN A 267 -5.55 18.07 4.29
CA GLN A 267 -5.65 18.05 2.83
C GLN A 267 -4.36 18.66 2.25
N VAL A 268 -3.64 17.89 1.45
CA VAL A 268 -2.38 18.30 0.83
C VAL A 268 -2.67 19.04 -0.49
N PRO A 269 -2.38 20.35 -0.59
CA PRO A 269 -2.66 21.12 -1.78
C PRO A 269 -1.93 20.58 -3.02
N LYS A 270 -2.61 20.55 -4.16
CA LYS A 270 -2.11 20.14 -5.48
C LYS A 270 -1.69 18.68 -5.58
N ALA A 271 -1.58 17.91 -4.48
CA ALA A 271 -1.20 16.50 -4.49
C ALA A 271 -2.35 15.61 -4.98
N GLY A 272 -2.00 14.52 -5.65
CA GLY A 272 -2.90 13.49 -6.12
C GLY A 272 -3.05 12.33 -5.13
N HIS A 273 -3.16 11.11 -5.69
CA HIS A 273 -3.38 9.87 -4.93
C HIS A 273 -2.10 9.30 -4.31
N PHE A 274 -0.91 9.62 -4.85
CA PHE A 274 0.37 9.05 -4.43
C PHE A 274 1.22 10.11 -3.69
N ILE A 275 0.79 10.48 -2.48
CA ILE A 275 1.46 11.53 -1.68
C ILE A 275 2.88 11.11 -1.30
N ALA A 276 3.12 9.83 -1.04
CA ALA A 276 4.46 9.34 -0.73
C ALA A 276 5.47 9.54 -1.87
N LEU A 277 5.00 9.60 -3.12
CA LEU A 277 5.84 9.92 -4.28
C LEU A 277 5.94 11.41 -4.56
N GLU A 278 4.85 12.18 -4.36
CA GLU A 278 4.75 13.59 -4.72
C GLU A 278 5.22 14.54 -3.63
N ARG A 279 4.82 14.24 -2.40
CA ARG A 279 5.00 15.09 -1.22
C ARG A 279 5.46 14.28 0.00
N PRO A 280 6.57 13.53 -0.12
CA PRO A 280 7.15 12.79 1.01
C PRO A 280 7.53 13.72 2.16
N ASP A 281 7.87 14.99 1.86
CA ASP A 281 8.13 16.07 2.81
C ASP A 281 6.96 16.27 3.79
N VAL A 282 5.74 16.36 3.27
CA VAL A 282 4.53 16.54 4.11
C VAL A 282 4.32 15.36 5.05
N LEU A 283 4.51 14.14 4.55
CA LEU A 283 4.39 12.95 5.40
C LEU A 283 5.50 12.89 6.46
N ALA A 284 6.72 13.25 6.10
CA ALA A 284 7.83 13.33 7.05
C ALA A 284 7.57 14.38 8.14
N ASP A 285 7.09 15.56 7.79
CA ASP A 285 6.74 16.62 8.75
C ASP A 285 5.64 16.15 9.72
N LEU A 286 4.57 15.51 9.20
CA LEU A 286 3.49 14.97 10.03
C LEU A 286 3.99 13.88 11.00
N LEU A 287 4.96 13.08 10.59
CA LEU A 287 5.55 12.05 11.44
C LEU A 287 6.50 12.65 12.47
N ASN A 288 7.25 13.69 12.11
CA ASN A 288 8.25 14.31 12.96
C ASN A 288 7.67 15.28 14.00
N THR A 289 6.51 15.90 13.73
CA THR A 289 5.85 16.86 14.65
C THR A 289 5.03 16.20 15.75
N ALA A 290 4.70 14.93 15.63
CA ALA A 290 3.83 14.20 16.55
C ALA A 290 4.62 13.21 17.45
N ALA A 291 5.80 13.58 17.90
CA ALA A 291 6.62 12.85 18.86
C ALA A 291 6.15 13.10 20.29
#